data_d488ca1060c797f2f49599c956618ed9
#
_entry.id   d488ca1060c797f2f49599c956618ed9
#
_cell.length_a   1.000
_cell.length_b   1.000
_cell.length_c   1.000
_cell.angle_alpha   90.00
_cell.angle_beta   90.00
_cell.angle_gamma   90.00
#
_symmetry.space_group_name_H-M   'P 1'
#
loop_
_entity.id
_entity.type
_entity.pdbx_description
1 polymer ?
#
loop_
_entity_poly.entity_id
_entity_poly.type
_entity_poly.pdbx_seq_one_letter_code
_entity_poly.pdbx_strand_id
1 'polypeptide(L)'
;MSQLNFMMITASPDVAAFIEQHDVARIFMDQEVLGKAERQGHLDTHKAAHSLAEIAAVAAVLKRAELMVRLNPLNASTREEVEEAIAHGAQRLMLPMFSCRAEVGRFLDIVNGRVPVTFLAETAASLVRLPDWLDLLAPGHDEVHIGLNDLYLSMGLGFLFEPLAGRLLDPAAALLTQAGVRWGVGGVARIGLGELPAETVLGEHVRLGSQWIILSRAFHAGAATSAGLLETLDFPAEIAKLRQAEAHWRSADQSSLLENQRQLAECAYRLGSRGAA
;
A
#
# COMPACT_ATOMS: atom_id res chain seq x y z
N MET A 1 19.82 -3.45 -4.71
CA MET A 1 18.47 -3.11 -4.19
C MET A 1 17.71 -4.42 -4.02
N SER A 2 16.92 -4.56 -2.94
CA SER A 2 16.08 -5.74 -2.72
C SER A 2 14.90 -5.76 -3.71
N GLN A 3 14.38 -6.96 -3.98
CA GLN A 3 13.17 -7.18 -4.78
C GLN A 3 11.96 -6.50 -4.13
N LEU A 4 10.96 -6.06 -4.92
CA LEU A 4 9.70 -5.53 -4.41
C LEU A 4 8.93 -6.61 -3.64
N ASN A 5 8.39 -6.24 -2.49
CA ASN A 5 7.50 -7.10 -1.73
C ASN A 5 6.05 -6.80 -2.13
N PHE A 6 5.31 -7.82 -2.44
CA PHE A 6 3.89 -7.70 -2.75
C PHE A 6 3.04 -7.86 -1.50
N MET A 7 2.03 -7.02 -1.36
CA MET A 7 0.95 -7.20 -0.39
C MET A 7 -0.40 -7.18 -1.09
N MET A 8 -1.35 -7.95 -0.57
CA MET A 8 -2.67 -8.07 -1.17
C MET A 8 -3.77 -8.07 -0.12
N ILE A 9 -4.88 -7.40 -0.42
CA ILE A 9 -6.06 -7.35 0.46
C ILE A 9 -6.91 -8.60 0.22
N THR A 10 -7.16 -9.37 1.27
CA THR A 10 -8.15 -10.45 1.27
C THR A 10 -8.58 -10.80 2.70
N ALA A 11 -9.84 -11.17 2.89
CA ALA A 11 -10.38 -11.74 4.14
C ALA A 11 -10.63 -13.25 4.02
N SER A 12 -10.38 -13.85 2.85
CA SER A 12 -10.52 -15.30 2.66
C SER A 12 -9.28 -16.04 3.17
N PRO A 13 -9.39 -16.94 4.17
CA PRO A 13 -8.27 -17.76 4.59
C PRO A 13 -7.73 -18.66 3.48
N ASP A 14 -8.61 -19.19 2.62
CA ASP A 14 -8.22 -20.06 1.49
C ASP A 14 -7.41 -19.28 0.45
N VAL A 15 -7.86 -18.08 0.07
CA VAL A 15 -7.10 -17.20 -0.85
C VAL A 15 -5.78 -16.78 -0.20
N ALA A 16 -5.78 -16.40 1.08
CA ALA A 16 -4.57 -15.97 1.80
C ALA A 16 -3.50 -17.08 1.84
N ALA A 17 -3.90 -18.31 2.18
CA ALA A 17 -3.01 -19.47 2.20
C ALA A 17 -2.48 -19.84 0.80
N PHE A 18 -3.26 -19.59 -0.24
CA PHE A 18 -2.84 -19.80 -1.62
C PHE A 18 -1.84 -18.75 -2.09
N ILE A 19 -2.16 -17.45 -1.92
CA ILE A 19 -1.33 -16.38 -2.48
C ILE A 19 0.01 -16.21 -1.75
N GLU A 20 0.13 -16.57 -0.45
CA GLU A 20 1.43 -16.58 0.25
C GLU A 20 2.44 -17.59 -0.37
N GLN A 21 1.95 -18.63 -1.07
CA GLN A 21 2.79 -19.56 -1.79
C GLN A 21 3.24 -19.02 -3.15
N HIS A 22 2.63 -17.92 -3.60
CA HIS A 22 2.87 -17.28 -4.87
C HIS A 22 3.41 -15.85 -4.70
N ASP A 23 4.41 -15.71 -3.79
CA ASP A 23 5.24 -14.51 -3.65
C ASP A 23 4.49 -13.26 -3.12
N VAL A 24 3.36 -13.44 -2.42
CA VAL A 24 2.72 -12.39 -1.64
C VAL A 24 3.26 -12.45 -0.21
N ALA A 25 4.07 -11.46 0.15
CA ALA A 25 4.79 -11.42 1.42
C ALA A 25 3.94 -10.90 2.59
N ARG A 26 2.82 -10.24 2.30
CA ARG A 26 1.95 -9.66 3.33
C ARG A 26 0.48 -9.74 2.92
N ILE A 27 -0.36 -10.24 3.82
CA ILE A 27 -1.81 -10.16 3.71
C ILE A 27 -2.25 -8.88 4.42
N PHE A 28 -3.03 -8.08 3.72
CA PHE A 28 -3.53 -6.80 4.21
C PHE A 28 -5.02 -6.94 4.52
N MET A 29 -5.41 -6.77 5.78
CA MET A 29 -6.81 -6.71 6.21
C MET A 29 -7.19 -5.30 6.63
N ASP A 30 -8.41 -4.90 6.31
CA ASP A 30 -8.86 -3.52 6.41
C ASP A 30 -10.05 -3.39 7.36
N GLN A 31 -9.84 -2.73 8.50
CA GLN A 31 -10.88 -2.38 9.47
C GLN A 31 -11.26 -0.89 9.40
N GLU A 32 -10.68 -0.13 8.47
CA GLU A 32 -10.99 1.29 8.36
C GLU A 32 -12.42 1.53 7.88
N VAL A 33 -13.24 2.18 8.73
CA VAL A 33 -14.62 2.59 8.43
C VAL A 33 -14.85 4.09 8.70
N LEU A 34 -14.14 4.67 9.68
CA LEU A 34 -14.33 6.07 10.10
C LEU A 34 -13.89 7.05 9.00
N GLY A 35 -14.80 7.94 8.59
CA GLY A 35 -14.57 8.96 7.57
C GLY A 35 -14.40 8.46 6.13
N LYS A 36 -14.32 7.15 5.89
CA LYS A 36 -14.09 6.58 4.57
C LYS A 36 -15.23 6.87 3.59
N ALA A 37 -16.47 6.81 4.05
CA ALA A 37 -17.63 7.11 3.23
C ALA A 37 -17.69 8.59 2.77
N GLU A 38 -17.23 9.51 3.61
CA GLU A 38 -17.20 10.94 3.30
C GLU A 38 -16.11 11.27 2.28
N ARG A 39 -14.92 10.66 2.42
CA ARG A 39 -13.77 10.90 1.53
C ARG A 39 -13.92 10.24 0.16
N GLN A 40 -14.43 9.02 0.12
CA GLN A 40 -14.42 8.16 -1.07
C GLN A 40 -15.82 7.73 -1.51
N GLY A 41 -16.89 8.34 -0.96
CA GLY A 41 -18.28 7.92 -1.22
C GLY A 41 -18.73 7.98 -2.68
N HIS A 42 -18.06 8.82 -3.47
CA HIS A 42 -18.30 8.99 -4.91
C HIS A 42 -17.39 8.11 -5.80
N LEU A 43 -16.44 7.38 -5.20
CA LEU A 43 -15.52 6.50 -5.91
C LEU A 43 -15.98 5.05 -5.78
N ASP A 44 -15.78 4.26 -6.84
CA ASP A 44 -15.92 2.80 -6.80
C ASP A 44 -14.72 2.16 -6.09
N THR A 45 -14.52 2.52 -4.82
CA THR A 45 -13.48 1.96 -3.97
C THR A 45 -14.05 0.85 -3.09
N HIS A 46 -13.24 -0.18 -2.83
CA HIS A 46 -13.65 -1.29 -1.98
C HIS A 46 -13.78 -0.80 -0.53
N LYS A 47 -15.01 -0.84 0.00
CA LYS A 47 -15.32 -0.53 1.40
C LYS A 47 -15.31 -1.83 2.20
N ALA A 48 -14.15 -2.49 2.30
CA ALA A 48 -14.01 -3.65 3.17
C ALA A 48 -13.99 -3.17 4.63
N ALA A 49 -14.77 -3.82 5.46
CA ALA A 49 -14.67 -3.77 6.91
C ALA A 49 -14.53 -5.22 7.36
N HIS A 50 -13.29 -5.69 7.47
CA HIS A 50 -13.03 -7.07 7.88
C HIS A 50 -13.24 -7.21 9.38
N SER A 51 -13.98 -8.24 9.78
CA SER A 51 -14.27 -8.54 11.19
C SER A 51 -13.05 -9.15 11.90
N LEU A 52 -13.05 -9.07 13.23
CA LEU A 52 -12.04 -9.74 14.08
C LEU A 52 -12.01 -11.25 13.87
N ALA A 53 -13.17 -11.88 13.64
CA ALA A 53 -13.26 -13.30 13.34
C ALA A 53 -12.56 -13.67 12.01
N GLU A 54 -12.70 -12.82 10.96
CA GLU A 54 -11.97 -13.00 9.70
C GLU A 54 -10.48 -12.81 9.89
N ILE A 55 -10.04 -11.82 10.69
CA ILE A 55 -8.62 -11.64 11.03
C ILE A 55 -8.05 -12.90 11.67
N ALA A 56 -8.72 -13.46 12.70
CA ALA A 56 -8.30 -14.69 13.37
C ALA A 56 -8.26 -15.89 12.41
N ALA A 57 -9.24 -16.00 11.52
CA ALA A 57 -9.32 -17.09 10.55
C ALA A 57 -8.16 -17.01 9.52
N VAL A 58 -7.82 -15.81 9.04
CA VAL A 58 -6.67 -15.61 8.16
C VAL A 58 -5.36 -15.86 8.92
N ALA A 59 -5.21 -15.34 10.14
CA ALA A 59 -4.02 -15.55 10.97
C ALA A 59 -3.71 -17.05 11.18
N ALA A 60 -4.75 -17.86 11.38
CA ALA A 60 -4.62 -19.29 11.65
C ALA A 60 -4.05 -20.10 10.47
N VAL A 61 -4.13 -19.62 9.25
CA VAL A 61 -3.68 -20.35 8.04
C VAL A 61 -2.34 -19.87 7.50
N LEU A 62 -1.92 -18.66 7.81
CA LEU A 62 -0.67 -18.08 7.31
C LEU A 62 0.55 -18.77 7.94
N LYS A 63 1.57 -19.03 7.12
CA LYS A 63 2.82 -19.68 7.52
C LYS A 63 4.07 -18.85 7.20
N ARG A 64 3.98 -17.94 6.24
CA ARG A 64 5.10 -17.14 5.72
C ARG A 64 4.75 -15.66 5.58
N ALA A 65 3.56 -15.36 5.05
CA ALA A 65 3.15 -13.98 4.86
C ALA A 65 2.82 -13.32 6.21
N GLU A 66 3.23 -12.07 6.37
CA GLU A 66 2.90 -11.24 7.53
C GLU A 66 1.43 -10.79 7.44
N LEU A 67 0.69 -10.90 8.53
CA LEU A 67 -0.67 -10.37 8.62
C LEU A 67 -0.64 -8.92 9.10
N MET A 68 -0.98 -7.99 8.22
CA MET A 68 -1.13 -6.58 8.52
C MET A 68 -2.60 -6.19 8.60
N VAL A 69 -2.97 -5.45 9.65
CA VAL A 69 -4.32 -4.92 9.83
C VAL A 69 -4.29 -3.39 9.82
N ARG A 70 -5.04 -2.77 8.91
CA ARG A 70 -5.29 -1.34 8.92
C ARG A 70 -6.44 -1.04 9.88
N LEU A 71 -6.15 -0.20 10.87
CA LEU A 71 -7.12 0.28 11.84
C LEU A 71 -7.84 1.53 11.31
N ASN A 72 -8.75 2.08 12.12
CA ASN A 72 -9.30 3.39 11.87
C ASN A 72 -8.24 4.50 12.05
N PRO A 73 -8.47 5.71 11.48
CA PRO A 73 -7.75 6.90 11.89
C PRO A 73 -7.76 7.06 13.41
N LEU A 74 -6.72 7.68 13.96
CA LEU A 74 -6.59 7.85 15.41
C LEU A 74 -7.86 8.45 16.02
N ASN A 75 -8.45 7.74 16.98
CA ASN A 75 -9.74 8.06 17.59
C ASN A 75 -9.75 7.69 19.10
N ALA A 76 -10.89 7.82 19.76
CA ALA A 76 -11.02 7.51 21.20
C ALA A 76 -10.87 6.01 21.50
N SER A 77 -11.28 5.13 20.57
CA SER A 77 -11.21 3.66 20.71
C SER A 77 -9.93 3.04 20.15
N THR A 78 -8.97 3.82 19.67
CA THR A 78 -7.74 3.28 19.04
C THR A 78 -7.02 2.28 19.93
N ARG A 79 -7.01 2.47 21.26
CA ARG A 79 -6.38 1.51 22.19
C ARG A 79 -7.08 0.15 22.14
N GLU A 80 -8.39 0.13 22.15
CA GLU A 80 -9.20 -1.08 22.07
C GLU A 80 -9.01 -1.77 20.72
N GLU A 81 -9.03 -0.98 19.63
CA GLU A 81 -8.78 -1.50 18.27
C GLU A 81 -7.40 -2.18 18.17
N VAL A 82 -6.36 -1.58 18.76
CA VAL A 82 -5.00 -2.15 18.80
C VAL A 82 -4.97 -3.46 19.59
N GLU A 83 -5.59 -3.49 20.80
CA GLU A 83 -5.66 -4.69 21.63
C GLU A 83 -6.37 -5.85 20.89
N GLU A 84 -7.53 -5.56 20.32
CA GLU A 84 -8.34 -6.54 19.58
C GLU A 84 -7.63 -7.08 18.35
N ALA A 85 -7.04 -6.21 17.53
CA ALA A 85 -6.32 -6.64 16.33
C ALA A 85 -5.14 -7.56 16.67
N ILE A 86 -4.33 -7.20 17.68
CA ILE A 86 -3.19 -8.02 18.15
C ILE A 86 -3.69 -9.35 18.73
N ALA A 87 -4.73 -9.33 19.57
CA ALA A 87 -5.30 -10.53 20.17
C ALA A 87 -5.84 -11.52 19.11
N HIS A 88 -6.29 -11.02 17.96
CA HIS A 88 -6.78 -11.84 16.84
C HIS A 88 -5.69 -12.18 15.81
N GLY A 89 -4.43 -11.87 16.09
CA GLY A 89 -3.29 -12.36 15.31
C GLY A 89 -2.66 -11.38 14.35
N ALA A 90 -2.99 -10.07 14.43
CA ALA A 90 -2.27 -9.06 13.67
C ALA A 90 -0.79 -9.05 14.06
N GLN A 91 0.09 -9.19 13.07
CA GLN A 91 1.54 -9.18 13.23
C GLN A 91 2.14 -7.80 12.92
N ARG A 92 1.37 -6.95 12.26
CA ARG A 92 1.67 -5.54 11.96
C ARG A 92 0.37 -4.74 11.98
N LEU A 93 0.45 -3.50 12.42
CA LEU A 93 -0.68 -2.57 12.35
C LEU A 93 -0.39 -1.47 11.33
N MET A 94 -1.44 -0.97 10.68
CA MET A 94 -1.33 0.19 9.79
C MET A 94 -2.22 1.31 10.32
N LEU A 95 -1.61 2.50 10.53
CA LEU A 95 -2.33 3.73 10.89
C LEU A 95 -2.59 4.56 9.63
N PRO A 96 -3.87 4.77 9.23
CA PRO A 96 -4.24 5.66 8.14
C PRO A 96 -4.41 7.11 8.60
N MET A 97 -4.51 8.05 7.65
CA MET A 97 -5.04 9.41 7.79
C MET A 97 -4.39 10.30 8.83
N PHE A 98 -3.25 9.95 9.39
CA PHE A 98 -2.53 10.83 10.31
C PHE A 98 -1.98 12.07 9.58
N SER A 99 -1.73 13.13 10.33
CA SER A 99 -1.37 14.43 9.78
C SER A 99 -0.17 15.10 10.47
N CYS A 100 0.24 14.63 11.64
CA CYS A 100 1.28 15.28 12.42
C CYS A 100 2.04 14.33 13.35
N ARG A 101 3.20 14.81 13.84
CA ARG A 101 4.08 14.11 14.80
C ARG A 101 3.35 13.62 16.04
N ALA A 102 2.45 14.43 16.59
CA ALA A 102 1.74 14.08 17.82
C ALA A 102 0.85 12.84 17.64
N GLU A 103 0.23 12.67 16.48
CA GLU A 103 -0.59 11.49 16.15
C GLU A 103 0.28 10.25 15.99
N VAL A 104 1.42 10.37 15.31
CA VAL A 104 2.41 9.29 15.15
C VAL A 104 2.91 8.84 16.53
N GLY A 105 3.37 9.76 17.36
CA GLY A 105 3.86 9.46 18.72
C GLY A 105 2.79 8.80 19.58
N ARG A 106 1.56 9.35 19.59
CA ARG A 106 0.44 8.76 20.35
C ARG A 106 0.12 7.34 19.91
N PHE A 107 0.15 7.06 18.60
CA PHE A 107 -0.11 5.71 18.11
C PHE A 107 1.00 4.74 18.52
N LEU A 108 2.27 5.14 18.40
CA LEU A 108 3.42 4.36 18.88
C LEU A 108 3.35 4.06 20.38
N ASP A 109 2.96 5.04 21.20
CA ASP A 109 2.74 4.86 22.64
C ASP A 109 1.64 3.85 22.94
N ILE A 110 0.55 3.85 22.16
CA ILE A 110 -0.54 2.88 22.32
C ILE A 110 -0.09 1.48 21.92
N VAL A 111 0.60 1.32 20.77
CA VAL A 111 1.13 0.03 20.31
C VAL A 111 2.23 -0.49 21.25
N ASN A 112 3.04 0.42 21.81
CA ASN A 112 4.08 0.14 22.80
C ASN A 112 5.06 -0.97 22.36
N GLY A 113 5.46 -0.95 21.08
CA GLY A 113 6.45 -1.88 20.51
C GLY A 113 6.02 -3.34 20.43
N ARG A 114 4.75 -3.67 20.69
CA ARG A 114 4.24 -5.06 20.67
C ARG A 114 4.25 -5.69 19.28
N VAL A 115 3.99 -4.88 18.25
CA VAL A 115 4.07 -5.27 16.84
C VAL A 115 4.64 -4.10 16.03
N PRO A 116 5.25 -4.34 14.87
CA PRO A 116 5.65 -3.29 13.94
C PRO A 116 4.46 -2.46 13.44
N VAL A 117 4.74 -1.21 13.06
CA VAL A 117 3.74 -0.30 12.50
C VAL A 117 4.10 0.08 11.06
N THR A 118 3.09 0.14 10.20
CA THR A 118 3.15 0.82 8.91
C THR A 118 2.34 2.11 9.01
N PHE A 119 2.98 3.24 8.81
CA PHE A 119 2.30 4.54 8.73
C PHE A 119 1.85 4.80 7.30
N LEU A 120 0.54 4.89 7.07
CA LEU A 120 -0.03 5.17 5.75
C LEU A 120 -0.07 6.68 5.54
N ALA A 121 1.00 7.22 4.92
CA ALA A 121 1.12 8.64 4.61
C ALA A 121 0.28 8.98 3.37
N GLU A 122 -0.96 9.39 3.59
CA GLU A 122 -1.96 9.59 2.52
C GLU A 122 -2.68 10.94 2.62
N THR A 123 -2.20 11.83 3.48
CA THR A 123 -2.63 13.23 3.54
C THR A 123 -1.51 14.14 3.08
N ALA A 124 -1.84 15.27 2.45
CA ALA A 124 -0.84 16.28 2.10
C ALA A 124 -0.02 16.73 3.34
N ALA A 125 -0.68 16.80 4.50
CA ALA A 125 -0.04 17.18 5.77
C ALA A 125 0.99 16.14 6.25
N SER A 126 0.66 14.84 6.19
CA SER A 126 1.60 13.77 6.58
C SER A 126 2.85 13.78 5.71
N LEU A 127 2.68 13.97 4.39
CA LEU A 127 3.80 13.98 3.45
C LEU A 127 4.70 15.20 3.63
N VAL A 128 4.11 16.41 3.76
CA VAL A 128 4.88 17.65 3.97
C VAL A 128 5.63 17.63 5.30
N ARG A 129 5.05 17.02 6.33
CA ARG A 129 5.64 16.91 7.67
C ARG A 129 6.48 15.66 7.88
N LEU A 130 6.78 14.88 6.84
CA LEU A 130 7.62 13.68 6.95
C LEU A 130 8.92 13.95 7.74
N PRO A 131 9.69 15.03 7.50
CA PRO A 131 10.89 15.29 8.28
C PRO A 131 10.66 15.50 9.79
N ASP A 132 9.46 15.95 10.17
CA ASP A 132 9.10 16.23 11.56
C ASP A 132 8.77 14.98 12.38
N TRP A 133 8.25 13.91 11.74
CA TRP A 133 7.81 12.71 12.45
C TRP A 133 8.63 11.44 12.15
N LEU A 134 9.48 11.47 11.12
CA LEU A 134 10.23 10.30 10.67
C LEU A 134 11.20 9.74 11.72
N ASP A 135 11.78 10.59 12.57
CA ASP A 135 12.69 10.21 13.66
C ASP A 135 12.03 9.45 14.81
N LEU A 136 10.69 9.39 14.84
CA LEU A 136 9.94 8.58 15.81
C LEU A 136 9.93 7.09 15.44
N LEU A 137 10.17 6.75 14.16
CA LEU A 137 10.09 5.40 13.67
C LEU A 137 11.36 4.62 13.98
N ALA A 138 11.21 3.33 14.32
CA ALA A 138 12.30 2.39 14.50
C ALA A 138 12.71 1.77 13.15
N PRO A 139 13.88 2.13 12.55
CA PRO A 139 14.32 1.57 11.28
C PRO A 139 14.42 0.04 11.33
N GLY A 140 13.98 -0.63 10.26
CA GLY A 140 13.94 -2.09 10.20
C GLY A 140 12.74 -2.74 10.89
N HIS A 141 12.01 -2.00 11.74
CA HIS A 141 10.81 -2.42 12.44
C HIS A 141 9.56 -1.73 11.87
N ASP A 142 9.55 -0.40 11.91
CA ASP A 142 8.45 0.38 11.36
C ASP A 142 8.66 0.71 9.88
N GLU A 143 7.56 1.00 9.19
CA GLU A 143 7.53 1.24 7.75
C GLU A 143 6.61 2.41 7.41
N VAL A 144 6.79 2.97 6.23
CA VAL A 144 5.89 3.97 5.65
C VAL A 144 5.31 3.43 4.35
N HIS A 145 4.00 3.56 4.16
CA HIS A 145 3.36 3.37 2.86
C HIS A 145 2.71 4.68 2.42
N ILE A 146 3.01 5.15 1.21
CA ILE A 146 2.41 6.37 0.67
C ILE A 146 1.13 5.98 -0.08
N GLY A 147 -0.02 6.34 0.48
CA GLY A 147 -1.33 6.00 -0.05
C GLY A 147 -1.79 7.00 -1.11
N LEU A 148 -1.69 6.64 -2.39
CA LEU A 148 -1.99 7.57 -3.49
C LEU A 148 -3.47 7.94 -3.60
N ASN A 149 -4.40 7.05 -3.19
CA ASN A 149 -5.85 7.28 -3.34
C ASN A 149 -6.37 8.44 -2.48
N ASP A 150 -6.01 8.52 -1.22
CA ASP A 150 -6.43 9.64 -0.37
C ASP A 150 -5.49 10.84 -0.53
N LEU A 151 -4.22 10.61 -0.89
CA LEU A 151 -3.27 11.70 -1.13
C LEU A 151 -3.70 12.60 -2.28
N TYR A 152 -4.04 12.05 -3.46
CA TYR A 152 -4.46 12.88 -4.59
C TYR A 152 -5.75 13.65 -4.28
N LEU A 153 -6.69 13.02 -3.55
CA LEU A 153 -7.92 13.68 -3.09
C LEU A 153 -7.62 14.82 -2.13
N SER A 154 -6.74 14.60 -1.15
CA SER A 154 -6.35 15.62 -0.18
C SER A 154 -5.63 16.81 -0.81
N MET A 155 -5.07 16.61 -2.01
CA MET A 155 -4.39 17.64 -2.79
C MET A 155 -5.27 18.28 -3.89
N GLY A 156 -6.50 17.79 -4.06
CA GLY A 156 -7.41 18.28 -5.10
C GLY A 156 -6.94 17.95 -6.53
N LEU A 157 -6.20 16.83 -6.71
CA LEU A 157 -5.72 16.38 -8.01
C LEU A 157 -6.78 15.55 -8.73
N GLY A 158 -6.65 15.40 -10.05
CA GLY A 158 -7.61 14.69 -10.89
C GLY A 158 -7.34 13.19 -11.05
N PHE A 159 -6.11 12.73 -10.77
CA PHE A 159 -5.72 11.34 -10.93
C PHE A 159 -4.68 10.90 -9.89
N LEU A 160 -4.86 9.70 -9.36
CA LEU A 160 -4.08 9.20 -8.21
C LEU A 160 -2.56 9.08 -8.46
N PHE A 161 -2.10 9.04 -9.70
CA PHE A 161 -0.67 8.96 -10.02
C PHE A 161 -0.02 10.32 -10.32
N GLU A 162 -0.75 11.44 -10.23
CA GLU A 162 -0.17 12.77 -10.42
C GLU A 162 0.91 13.13 -9.39
N PRO A 163 0.87 12.67 -8.12
CA PRO A 163 1.99 12.88 -7.20
C PRO A 163 3.30 12.24 -7.65
N LEU A 164 3.25 11.06 -8.31
CA LEU A 164 4.41 10.44 -8.96
C LEU A 164 4.82 11.21 -10.22
N ALA A 165 3.85 11.56 -11.06
CA ALA A 165 4.07 12.33 -12.30
C ALA A 165 4.81 13.64 -12.03
N GLY A 166 4.39 14.39 -11.02
CA GLY A 166 5.00 15.65 -10.59
C GLY A 166 6.27 15.50 -9.78
N ARG A 167 6.78 14.26 -9.58
CA ARG A 167 7.96 13.96 -8.77
C ARG A 167 7.87 14.45 -7.32
N LEU A 168 6.65 14.62 -6.82
CA LEU A 168 6.40 15.09 -5.45
C LEU A 168 6.97 14.12 -4.40
N LEU A 169 7.08 12.85 -4.76
CA LEU A 169 7.56 11.80 -3.84
C LEU A 169 9.09 11.65 -3.83
N ASP A 170 9.83 12.26 -4.75
CA ASP A 170 11.30 12.16 -4.83
C ASP A 170 11.97 12.60 -3.51
N PRO A 171 11.62 13.75 -2.88
CA PRO A 171 12.18 14.13 -1.59
C PRO A 171 11.83 13.17 -0.45
N ALA A 172 10.58 12.66 -0.42
CA ALA A 172 10.15 11.70 0.58
C ALA A 172 10.92 10.37 0.45
N ALA A 173 11.10 9.86 -0.77
CA ALA A 173 11.88 8.67 -1.07
C ALA A 173 13.33 8.80 -0.59
N ALA A 174 13.96 9.96 -0.83
CA ALA A 174 15.32 10.25 -0.38
C ALA A 174 15.42 10.25 1.16
N LEU A 175 14.50 10.92 1.85
CA LEU A 175 14.47 10.98 3.32
C LEU A 175 14.25 9.60 3.95
N LEU A 176 13.30 8.81 3.46
CA LEU A 176 13.00 7.47 3.95
C LEU A 176 14.21 6.53 3.74
N THR A 177 14.85 6.61 2.57
CA THR A 177 16.04 5.83 2.26
C THR A 177 17.21 6.22 3.17
N GLN A 178 17.45 7.52 3.37
CA GLN A 178 18.50 8.03 4.26
C GLN A 178 18.28 7.62 5.71
N ALA A 179 17.02 7.62 6.17
CA ALA A 179 16.66 7.18 7.51
C ALA A 179 16.68 5.65 7.70
N GLY A 180 16.91 4.87 6.65
CA GLY A 180 16.87 3.40 6.69
C GLY A 180 15.49 2.82 7.00
N VAL A 181 14.44 3.61 6.79
CA VAL A 181 13.03 3.19 6.97
C VAL A 181 12.55 2.55 5.68
N ARG A 182 12.06 1.31 5.75
CA ARG A 182 11.44 0.64 4.60
C ARG A 182 10.14 1.34 4.24
N TRP A 183 9.85 1.41 2.95
CA TRP A 183 8.67 2.11 2.49
C TRP A 183 8.10 1.54 1.21
N GLY A 184 6.83 1.86 0.94
CA GLY A 184 6.11 1.51 -0.28
C GLY A 184 5.27 2.67 -0.77
N VAL A 185 4.70 2.52 -1.96
CA VAL A 185 3.80 3.53 -2.53
C VAL A 185 2.70 2.88 -3.36
N GLY A 186 1.47 3.35 -3.17
CA GLY A 186 0.32 3.01 -4.00
C GLY A 186 0.12 1.53 -4.24
N GLY A 187 -0.49 1.23 -5.37
CA GLY A 187 -0.74 -0.12 -5.85
C GLY A 187 -0.46 -0.28 -7.33
N VAL A 188 -0.46 -1.53 -7.79
CA VAL A 188 -0.25 -1.89 -9.19
C VAL A 188 -1.40 -2.75 -9.71
N ALA A 189 -1.84 -2.50 -10.94
CA ALA A 189 -2.75 -3.35 -11.68
C ALA A 189 -2.00 -4.53 -12.32
N ARG A 190 -2.75 -5.47 -12.93
CA ARG A 190 -2.17 -6.53 -13.76
C ARG A 190 -1.56 -5.94 -15.03
N ILE A 191 -0.50 -6.55 -15.52
CA ILE A 191 0.13 -6.20 -16.81
C ILE A 191 -0.94 -6.22 -17.92
N GLY A 192 -0.98 -5.14 -18.71
CA GLY A 192 -1.95 -4.96 -19.77
C GLY A 192 -3.34 -4.48 -19.34
N LEU A 193 -3.54 -4.20 -18.03
CA LEU A 193 -4.78 -3.61 -17.51
C LEU A 193 -4.52 -2.22 -16.92
N GLY A 194 -5.57 -1.40 -16.90
CA GLY A 194 -5.53 -0.05 -16.39
C GLY A 194 -5.16 0.99 -17.46
N GLU A 195 -5.50 2.25 -17.16
CA GLU A 195 -5.22 3.38 -18.05
C GLU A 195 -3.74 3.80 -18.02
N LEU A 196 -3.09 3.62 -16.87
CA LEU A 196 -1.65 3.75 -16.71
C LEU A 196 -1.02 2.35 -16.70
N PRO A 197 -0.10 2.03 -17.63
CA PRO A 197 0.52 0.70 -17.70
C PRO A 197 1.21 0.31 -16.40
N ALA A 198 0.96 -0.91 -15.93
CA ALA A 198 1.55 -1.45 -14.71
C ALA A 198 3.08 -1.50 -14.76
N GLU A 199 3.64 -1.77 -15.93
CA GLU A 199 5.10 -1.77 -16.19
C GLU A 199 5.70 -0.40 -15.88
N THR A 200 5.02 0.66 -16.30
CA THR A 200 5.46 2.06 -16.06
C THR A 200 5.45 2.38 -14.57
N VAL A 201 4.43 1.92 -13.83
CA VAL A 201 4.35 2.05 -12.37
C VAL A 201 5.51 1.32 -11.70
N LEU A 202 5.82 0.09 -12.12
CA LEU A 202 6.96 -0.69 -11.60
C LEU A 202 8.30 0.01 -11.87
N GLY A 203 8.47 0.64 -13.02
CA GLY A 203 9.65 1.47 -13.32
C GLY A 203 9.84 2.61 -12.32
N GLU A 204 8.77 3.28 -11.89
CA GLU A 204 8.82 4.30 -10.86
C GLU A 204 9.19 3.73 -9.48
N HIS A 205 8.67 2.57 -9.10
CA HIS A 205 9.09 1.89 -7.87
C HIS A 205 10.59 1.62 -7.86
N VAL A 206 11.14 1.14 -8.98
CA VAL A 206 12.58 0.90 -9.12
C VAL A 206 13.37 2.21 -9.07
N ARG A 207 12.92 3.25 -9.77
CA ARG A 207 13.58 4.58 -9.80
C ARG A 207 13.64 5.20 -8.40
N LEU A 208 12.55 5.14 -7.65
CA LEU A 208 12.44 5.71 -6.31
C LEU A 208 13.06 4.83 -5.22
N GLY A 209 13.28 3.54 -5.48
CA GLY A 209 13.83 2.59 -4.50
C GLY A 209 12.82 2.13 -3.45
N SER A 210 11.52 2.16 -3.74
CA SER A 210 10.50 1.63 -2.84
C SER A 210 10.59 0.10 -2.73
N GLN A 211 10.14 -0.46 -1.60
CA GLN A 211 10.25 -1.89 -1.32
C GLN A 211 8.90 -2.60 -1.21
N TRP A 212 7.79 -1.87 -1.12
CA TRP A 212 6.45 -2.44 -0.98
C TRP A 212 5.48 -1.89 -2.02
N ILE A 213 4.61 -2.75 -2.53
CA ILE A 213 3.52 -2.39 -3.45
C ILE A 213 2.28 -3.21 -3.15
N ILE A 214 1.10 -2.59 -3.24
CA ILE A 214 -0.19 -3.27 -3.08
C ILE A 214 -0.61 -3.85 -4.44
N LEU A 215 -0.92 -5.14 -4.50
CA LEU A 215 -1.60 -5.74 -5.64
C LEU A 215 -3.05 -5.24 -5.65
N SER A 216 -3.47 -4.62 -6.73
CA SER A 216 -4.81 -4.05 -6.85
C SER A 216 -5.90 -5.12 -6.87
N ARG A 217 -7.15 -4.71 -6.76
CA ARG A 217 -8.32 -5.60 -6.85
C ARG A 217 -8.37 -6.45 -8.12
N ALA A 218 -7.70 -6.03 -9.19
CA ALA A 218 -7.59 -6.81 -10.42
C ALA A 218 -6.93 -8.19 -10.22
N PHE A 219 -6.22 -8.40 -9.09
CA PHE A 219 -5.57 -9.67 -8.75
C PHE A 219 -6.46 -10.67 -8.02
N HIS A 220 -7.60 -10.26 -7.49
CA HIS A 220 -8.49 -11.21 -6.80
C HIS A 220 -9.97 -11.10 -7.22
N ALA A 221 -10.40 -9.99 -7.83
CA ALA A 221 -11.77 -9.77 -8.32
C ALA A 221 -12.89 -10.14 -7.32
N GLY A 222 -12.61 -10.05 -6.01
CA GLY A 222 -13.54 -10.45 -4.94
C GLY A 222 -13.66 -11.96 -4.75
N ALA A 223 -12.72 -12.77 -5.24
CA ALA A 223 -12.75 -14.22 -5.08
C ALA A 223 -12.77 -14.63 -3.61
N ALA A 224 -13.73 -15.48 -3.23
CA ALA A 224 -13.86 -16.04 -1.89
C ALA A 224 -13.04 -17.31 -1.69
N THR A 225 -12.60 -17.97 -2.77
CA THR A 225 -11.81 -19.19 -2.75
C THR A 225 -10.66 -19.13 -3.75
N SER A 226 -9.60 -19.89 -3.51
CA SER A 226 -8.48 -20.04 -4.43
C SER A 226 -8.90 -20.68 -5.77
N ALA A 227 -9.83 -21.61 -5.74
CA ALA A 227 -10.42 -22.19 -6.96
C ALA A 227 -11.13 -21.12 -7.78
N GLY A 228 -12.02 -20.31 -7.17
CA GLY A 228 -12.70 -19.20 -7.84
C GLY A 228 -11.73 -18.12 -8.35
N LEU A 229 -10.62 -17.89 -7.63
CA LEU A 229 -9.55 -17.01 -8.10
C LEU A 229 -8.95 -17.56 -9.40
N LEU A 230 -8.61 -18.84 -9.43
CA LEU A 230 -7.97 -19.50 -10.60
C LEU A 230 -8.91 -19.65 -11.80
N GLU A 231 -10.24 -19.65 -11.58
CA GLU A 231 -11.22 -19.58 -12.69
C GLU A 231 -11.18 -18.22 -13.41
N THR A 232 -10.81 -17.16 -12.70
CA THR A 232 -10.81 -15.78 -13.24
C THR A 232 -9.46 -15.35 -13.77
N LEU A 233 -8.37 -15.88 -13.22
CA LEU A 233 -7.02 -15.54 -13.65
C LEU A 233 -5.99 -16.62 -13.24
N ASP A 234 -4.95 -16.77 -14.05
CA ASP A 234 -3.76 -17.52 -13.67
C ASP A 234 -2.89 -16.64 -12.76
N PHE A 235 -3.18 -16.68 -11.44
CA PHE A 235 -2.50 -15.83 -10.46
C PHE A 235 -0.97 -16.00 -10.47
N PRO A 236 -0.40 -17.22 -10.49
CA PRO A 236 1.04 -17.41 -10.60
C PRO A 236 1.65 -16.77 -11.85
N ALA A 237 0.99 -16.89 -13.00
CA ALA A 237 1.46 -16.28 -14.23
C ALA A 237 1.40 -14.74 -14.18
N GLU A 238 0.39 -14.16 -13.56
CA GLU A 238 0.31 -12.70 -13.38
C GLU A 238 1.43 -12.18 -12.45
N ILE A 239 1.73 -12.89 -11.37
CA ILE A 239 2.88 -12.55 -10.51
C ILE A 239 4.21 -12.67 -11.28
N ALA A 240 4.37 -13.72 -12.09
CA ALA A 240 5.57 -13.89 -12.93
C ALA A 240 5.76 -12.72 -13.92
N LYS A 241 4.67 -12.20 -14.51
CA LYS A 241 4.73 -11.01 -15.39
C LYS A 241 5.21 -9.76 -14.62
N LEU A 242 4.71 -9.51 -13.40
CA LEU A 242 5.18 -8.41 -12.57
C LEU A 242 6.68 -8.55 -12.26
N ARG A 243 7.14 -9.76 -11.93
CA ARG A 243 8.56 -10.04 -11.67
C ARG A 243 9.44 -9.82 -12.89
N GLN A 244 8.96 -10.20 -14.05
CA GLN A 244 9.67 -9.96 -15.31
C GLN A 244 9.80 -8.45 -15.58
N ALA A 245 8.72 -7.70 -15.42
CA ALA A 245 8.74 -6.24 -15.59
C ALA A 245 9.66 -5.56 -14.55
N GLU A 246 9.60 -5.99 -13.27
CA GLU A 246 10.52 -5.51 -12.25
C GLU A 246 12.00 -5.77 -12.61
N ALA A 247 12.32 -7.00 -13.03
CA ALA A 247 13.68 -7.39 -13.43
C ALA A 247 14.18 -6.55 -14.62
N HIS A 248 13.31 -6.28 -15.60
CA HIS A 248 13.62 -5.38 -16.71
C HIS A 248 14.05 -4.00 -16.21
N TRP A 249 13.25 -3.35 -15.35
CA TRP A 249 13.56 -2.03 -14.82
C TRP A 249 14.78 -2.01 -13.91
N ARG A 250 15.04 -3.09 -13.17
CA ARG A 250 16.24 -3.18 -12.34
C ARG A 250 17.53 -3.30 -13.16
N SER A 251 17.44 -3.79 -14.38
CA SER A 251 18.56 -3.84 -15.32
C SER A 251 18.70 -2.58 -16.19
N ALA A 252 17.68 -1.71 -16.17
CA ALA A 252 17.68 -0.48 -16.95
C ALA A 252 18.67 0.56 -16.39
N ASP A 253 19.23 1.36 -17.26
CA ASP A 253 20.05 2.49 -16.87
C ASP A 253 19.20 3.67 -16.37
N GLN A 254 19.86 4.66 -15.78
CA GLN A 254 19.18 5.82 -15.24
C GLN A 254 18.43 6.64 -16.31
N SER A 255 18.94 6.69 -17.53
CA SER A 255 18.26 7.42 -18.61
C SER A 255 16.94 6.76 -18.99
N SER A 256 16.89 5.44 -19.03
CA SER A 256 15.67 4.67 -19.28
C SER A 256 14.64 4.84 -18.15
N LEU A 257 15.06 4.88 -16.89
CA LEU A 257 14.19 5.14 -15.75
C LEU A 257 13.61 6.56 -15.78
N LEU A 258 14.39 7.56 -16.17
CA LEU A 258 13.90 8.93 -16.33
C LEU A 258 12.95 9.07 -17.51
N GLU A 259 13.19 8.36 -18.61
CA GLU A 259 12.27 8.30 -19.75
C GLU A 259 10.94 7.66 -19.34
N ASN A 260 10.97 6.56 -18.59
CA ASN A 260 9.77 5.95 -18.02
C ASN A 260 8.98 6.94 -17.14
N GLN A 261 9.66 7.70 -16.27
CA GLN A 261 9.03 8.73 -15.44
C GLN A 261 8.34 9.80 -16.30
N ARG A 262 8.95 10.21 -17.40
CA ARG A 262 8.34 11.19 -18.34
C ARG A 262 7.08 10.63 -18.99
N GLN A 263 7.11 9.38 -19.45
CA GLN A 263 5.95 8.69 -20.03
C GLN A 263 4.82 8.52 -19.01
N LEU A 264 5.17 8.17 -17.76
CA LEU A 264 4.21 8.14 -16.65
C LEU A 264 3.55 9.52 -16.47
N ALA A 265 4.35 10.59 -16.45
CA ALA A 265 3.85 11.94 -16.26
C ALA A 265 2.89 12.38 -17.38
N GLU A 266 3.25 12.15 -18.63
CA GLU A 266 2.40 12.45 -19.78
C GLU A 266 1.06 11.71 -19.71
N CYS A 267 1.08 10.42 -19.33
CA CYS A 267 -0.13 9.63 -19.18
C CYS A 267 -0.98 10.11 -17.99
N ALA A 268 -0.37 10.32 -16.83
CA ALA A 268 -1.07 10.72 -15.62
C ALA A 268 -1.72 12.11 -15.75
N TYR A 269 -1.03 13.09 -16.32
CA TYR A 269 -1.60 14.44 -16.54
C TYR A 269 -2.75 14.42 -17.55
N ARG A 270 -2.65 13.60 -18.61
CA ARG A 270 -3.75 13.42 -19.55
C ARG A 270 -5.00 12.81 -18.88
N LEU A 271 -4.81 11.87 -17.94
CA LEU A 271 -5.91 11.25 -17.19
C LEU A 271 -6.48 12.23 -16.16
N GLY A 272 -5.63 12.94 -15.43
CA GLY A 272 -6.03 13.94 -14.44
C GLY A 272 -6.86 15.07 -15.02
N SER A 273 -6.50 15.56 -16.22
CA SER A 273 -7.28 16.62 -16.89
C SER A 273 -8.67 16.18 -17.35
N ARG A 274 -8.94 14.88 -17.50
CA ARG A 274 -10.29 14.36 -17.82
C ARG A 274 -11.18 14.26 -16.58
N GLY A 275 -10.60 14.06 -15.40
CA GLY A 275 -11.34 13.99 -14.13
C GLY A 275 -11.70 15.36 -13.56
N ALA A 276 -11.12 16.44 -14.08
CA ALA A 276 -11.36 17.82 -13.65
C ALA A 276 -12.46 18.53 -14.45
N ALA A 277 -13.05 17.89 -15.45
CA ALA A 277 -14.15 18.37 -16.28
C ALA A 277 -15.48 17.72 -15.86
#